data_de9385f8b5723347d66507cd17065a03
#
_entry.id   de9385f8b5723347d66507cd17065a03
#
_cell.length_a   1.000
_cell.length_b   1.000
_cell.length_c   1.000
_cell.angle_alpha   90.00
_cell.angle_beta   90.00
_cell.angle_gamma   90.00
#
_symmetry.space_group_name_H-M   'P 1'
#
loop_
_entity.id
_entity.type
_entity.pdbx_description
1 polymer ?
#
loop_
_entity_poly.entity_id
_entity_poly.type
_entity_poly.pdbx_seq_one_letter_code
_entity_poly.pdbx_strand_id
1 'polypeptide(L)'
;MSRILVVDDVAAMADQYAYDLRRLGGHDVSVAGSGEAALDGLEKDGADCVILDLEMPGMDGFEVLRRLRHRGNDVPVIVYTGTGDFDRCAQAIRLGADGFIDKAEPMERVAREVDGAIERHRLRHEVFALQRRLGESTLLGTSAAMAGLRELLAKVAPVPSTVLIQGESGTGKELVARELHRLGAHPAGPFVAINCAALPEQLVESELFGHERGAFTGAVAQRKGAFEAASGGTLFLDEIGELPAPAQAKLLRVLEQREVQRVGATKPVPVDVRVVAATSRNLAEETTSGGFREDLLYRLNVHLIRVPPLRERREDVPHLAERFLEDTCRRFGVLPRKLSGEAREALVSYDWRRNNVRELRNVMERMVVTADGETIRAEHLPPEIRGEGATVAGDEPQSFQELKSQAERTIILAALTRHEWHVTRTAEALGLADHASLLKIMRRLGIRRE
;
A
#
# COMPACT_ATOMS: atom_id res chain seq x y z
N MET A 1 -16.95 -2.54 -30.62
CA MET A 1 -18.23 -1.99 -30.16
C MET A 1 -18.06 -1.81 -28.65
N SER A 2 -17.97 -0.57 -28.18
CA SER A 2 -17.71 -0.24 -26.79
C SER A 2 -19.00 0.14 -26.08
N ARG A 3 -19.08 -0.13 -24.77
CA ARG A 3 -20.23 0.24 -23.93
C ARG A 3 -20.00 1.62 -23.34
N ILE A 4 -20.93 2.53 -23.60
CA ILE A 4 -20.88 3.91 -23.11
C ILE A 4 -22.06 4.13 -22.17
N LEU A 5 -21.81 4.75 -21.02
CA LEU A 5 -22.86 5.23 -20.13
C LEU A 5 -22.97 6.75 -20.25
N VAL A 6 -24.15 7.24 -20.64
CA VAL A 6 -24.48 8.66 -20.64
C VAL A 6 -25.27 8.97 -19.36
N VAL A 7 -24.80 9.96 -18.61
CA VAL A 7 -25.40 10.37 -17.33
C VAL A 7 -25.83 11.84 -17.43
N ASP A 8 -27.13 12.08 -17.51
CA ASP A 8 -27.72 13.42 -17.61
C ASP A 8 -29.17 13.35 -17.05
N ASP A 9 -29.57 14.29 -16.22
CA ASP A 9 -30.90 14.33 -15.60
C ASP A 9 -32.00 14.78 -16.60
N VAL A 10 -31.62 15.37 -17.72
CA VAL A 10 -32.52 15.73 -18.79
C VAL A 10 -32.64 14.58 -19.79
N ALA A 11 -33.67 13.73 -19.62
CA ALA A 11 -33.86 12.54 -20.45
C ALA A 11 -33.77 12.79 -21.97
N ALA A 12 -34.32 13.88 -22.45
CA ALA A 12 -34.27 14.23 -23.89
C ALA A 12 -32.82 14.48 -24.39
N MET A 13 -31.97 15.03 -23.54
CA MET A 13 -30.54 15.23 -23.85
C MET A 13 -29.80 13.90 -23.83
N ALA A 14 -29.98 13.11 -22.80
CA ALA A 14 -29.38 11.79 -22.67
C ALA A 14 -29.73 10.86 -23.82
N ASP A 15 -31.00 10.83 -24.25
CA ASP A 15 -31.48 10.02 -25.37
C ASP A 15 -30.91 10.52 -26.72
N GLN A 16 -30.79 11.83 -26.92
CA GLN A 16 -30.17 12.41 -28.10
C GLN A 16 -28.69 12.00 -28.23
N TYR A 17 -27.93 12.11 -27.11
CA TYR A 17 -26.53 11.66 -27.09
C TYR A 17 -26.42 10.16 -27.33
N ALA A 18 -27.27 9.38 -26.73
CA ALA A 18 -27.28 7.93 -26.92
C ALA A 18 -27.58 7.57 -28.39
N TYR A 19 -28.52 8.26 -29.04
CA TYR A 19 -28.83 8.06 -30.45
C TYR A 19 -27.64 8.40 -31.35
N ASP A 20 -27.06 9.58 -31.17
CA ASP A 20 -25.96 10.05 -32.01
C ASP A 20 -24.68 9.22 -31.83
N LEU A 21 -24.33 8.82 -30.61
CA LEU A 21 -23.16 7.95 -30.34
C LEU A 21 -23.34 6.54 -30.92
N ARG A 22 -24.56 6.00 -30.91
CA ARG A 22 -24.88 4.74 -31.62
C ARG A 22 -24.69 4.90 -33.12
N ARG A 23 -25.19 6.01 -33.69
CA ARG A 23 -25.15 6.29 -35.14
C ARG A 23 -23.74 6.59 -35.65
N LEU A 24 -22.96 7.42 -34.91
CA LEU A 24 -21.67 7.93 -35.36
C LEU A 24 -20.53 6.98 -35.03
N GLY A 25 -20.55 6.37 -33.84
CA GLY A 25 -19.47 5.53 -33.32
C GLY A 25 -19.78 4.02 -33.30
N GLY A 26 -21.03 3.61 -33.55
CA GLY A 26 -21.43 2.20 -33.48
C GLY A 26 -21.32 1.61 -32.09
N HIS A 27 -21.42 2.45 -31.06
CA HIS A 27 -21.30 2.03 -29.68
C HIS A 27 -22.61 1.43 -29.14
N ASP A 28 -22.50 0.64 -28.07
CA ASP A 28 -23.64 0.25 -27.23
C ASP A 28 -23.78 1.30 -26.10
N VAL A 29 -24.91 2.00 -26.06
CA VAL A 29 -25.07 3.15 -25.18
C VAL A 29 -26.24 2.94 -24.24
N SER A 30 -25.95 2.99 -22.94
CA SER A 30 -26.93 3.03 -21.85
C SER A 30 -27.06 4.46 -21.30
N VAL A 31 -28.19 4.75 -20.65
CA VAL A 31 -28.50 6.07 -20.10
C VAL A 31 -28.84 5.94 -18.63
N ALA A 32 -28.36 6.88 -17.82
CA ALA A 32 -28.73 7.03 -16.42
C ALA A 32 -29.19 8.46 -16.14
N GLY A 33 -30.36 8.63 -15.53
CA GLY A 33 -30.96 9.94 -15.23
C GLY A 33 -30.56 10.52 -13.87
N SER A 34 -29.61 9.89 -13.13
CA SER A 34 -29.10 10.40 -11.87
C SER A 34 -27.75 9.81 -11.52
N GLY A 35 -27.03 10.44 -10.59
CA GLY A 35 -25.74 9.95 -10.10
C GLY A 35 -25.81 8.57 -9.44
N GLU A 36 -26.88 8.29 -8.67
CA GLU A 36 -27.10 6.97 -8.06
C GLU A 36 -27.33 5.90 -9.14
N ALA A 37 -28.19 6.16 -10.12
CA ALA A 37 -28.45 5.23 -11.21
C ALA A 37 -27.20 4.94 -12.03
N ALA A 38 -26.32 5.94 -12.21
CA ALA A 38 -25.06 5.80 -12.89
C ALA A 38 -24.10 4.85 -12.14
N LEU A 39 -23.95 5.02 -10.82
CA LEU A 39 -23.10 4.14 -10.01
C LEU A 39 -23.62 2.70 -9.98
N ASP A 40 -24.93 2.52 -9.85
CA ASP A 40 -25.57 1.20 -9.88
C ASP A 40 -25.42 0.51 -11.24
N GLY A 41 -25.59 1.26 -12.33
CA GLY A 41 -25.41 0.75 -13.70
C GLY A 41 -23.96 0.30 -13.95
N LEU A 42 -22.99 1.09 -13.50
CA LEU A 42 -21.58 0.75 -13.61
C LEU A 42 -21.17 -0.49 -12.80
N GLU A 43 -21.80 -0.72 -11.65
CA GLU A 43 -21.56 -1.94 -10.86
C GLU A 43 -22.16 -3.19 -11.51
N LYS A 44 -23.32 -3.08 -12.13
CA LYS A 44 -24.03 -4.23 -12.73
C LYS A 44 -23.52 -4.59 -14.12
N ASP A 45 -23.43 -3.62 -14.99
CA ASP A 45 -23.21 -3.84 -16.42
C ASP A 45 -21.81 -3.40 -16.88
N GLY A 46 -21.15 -2.52 -16.13
CA GLY A 46 -19.90 -1.87 -16.47
C GLY A 46 -20.04 -0.94 -17.68
N ALA A 47 -19.02 -0.14 -17.94
CA ALA A 47 -18.89 0.66 -19.16
C ALA A 47 -17.43 0.82 -19.56
N ASP A 48 -17.17 1.08 -20.85
CA ASP A 48 -15.83 1.38 -21.38
C ASP A 48 -15.54 2.89 -21.36
N CYS A 49 -16.59 3.73 -21.25
CA CYS A 49 -16.50 5.18 -21.08
C CYS A 49 -17.79 5.71 -20.44
N VAL A 50 -17.66 6.77 -19.65
CA VAL A 50 -18.79 7.51 -19.06
C VAL A 50 -18.78 8.94 -19.59
N ILE A 51 -19.92 9.40 -20.08
CA ILE A 51 -20.18 10.82 -20.34
C ILE A 51 -21.03 11.31 -19.17
N LEU A 52 -20.54 12.30 -18.44
CA LEU A 52 -21.09 12.69 -17.15
C LEU A 52 -21.44 14.17 -17.12
N ASP A 53 -22.71 14.49 -16.92
CA ASP A 53 -23.11 15.85 -16.61
C ASP A 53 -22.69 16.22 -15.18
N LEU A 54 -22.22 17.45 -15.01
CA LEU A 54 -21.86 17.98 -13.69
C LEU A 54 -23.06 18.53 -12.92
N GLU A 55 -24.09 18.99 -13.63
CA GLU A 55 -25.25 19.68 -13.05
C GLU A 55 -26.46 18.75 -12.99
N MET A 56 -26.52 17.93 -11.95
CA MET A 56 -27.64 17.04 -11.73
C MET A 56 -28.22 17.27 -10.33
N PRO A 57 -29.56 17.18 -10.17
CA PRO A 57 -30.19 17.25 -8.86
C PRO A 57 -29.83 16.05 -7.98
N GLY A 58 -29.64 16.28 -6.69
CA GLY A 58 -29.27 15.24 -5.73
C GLY A 58 -27.76 14.99 -5.73
N MET A 59 -27.31 13.89 -6.31
CA MET A 59 -25.89 13.58 -6.48
C MET A 59 -25.34 14.22 -7.73
N ASP A 60 -24.53 15.26 -7.59
CA ASP A 60 -23.88 15.96 -8.70
C ASP A 60 -22.77 15.12 -9.36
N GLY A 61 -22.31 15.53 -10.56
CA GLY A 61 -21.29 14.80 -11.30
C GLY A 61 -19.93 14.78 -10.59
N PHE A 62 -19.60 15.76 -9.75
CA PHE A 62 -18.37 15.75 -8.98
C PHE A 62 -18.38 14.67 -7.91
N GLU A 63 -19.53 14.44 -7.27
CA GLU A 63 -19.69 13.40 -6.27
C GLU A 63 -19.67 12.01 -6.92
N VAL A 64 -20.29 11.84 -8.09
CA VAL A 64 -20.20 10.60 -8.88
C VAL A 64 -18.74 10.28 -9.19
N LEU A 65 -17.97 11.25 -9.72
CA LEU A 65 -16.57 11.09 -10.06
C LEU A 65 -15.70 10.74 -8.85
N ARG A 66 -15.91 11.42 -7.72
CA ARG A 66 -15.21 11.10 -6.46
C ARG A 66 -15.48 9.67 -6.00
N ARG A 67 -16.73 9.22 -6.01
CA ARG A 67 -17.11 7.86 -5.59
C ARG A 67 -16.54 6.80 -6.52
N LEU A 68 -16.54 7.02 -7.83
CA LEU A 68 -15.92 6.12 -8.80
C LEU A 68 -14.43 5.94 -8.51
N ARG A 69 -13.69 7.03 -8.36
CA ARG A 69 -12.25 6.99 -8.10
C ARG A 69 -11.92 6.43 -6.72
N HIS A 70 -12.73 6.72 -5.70
CA HIS A 70 -12.56 6.15 -4.36
C HIS A 70 -12.77 4.62 -4.31
N ARG A 71 -13.65 4.08 -5.17
CA ARG A 71 -13.86 2.63 -5.34
C ARG A 71 -12.77 1.96 -6.20
N GLY A 72 -11.77 2.71 -6.67
CA GLY A 72 -10.72 2.20 -7.56
C GLY A 72 -11.17 1.92 -8.98
N ASN A 73 -12.36 2.41 -9.38
CA ASN A 73 -12.83 2.30 -10.75
C ASN A 73 -12.15 3.38 -11.59
N ASP A 74 -11.38 2.97 -12.60
CA ASP A 74 -10.57 3.82 -13.48
C ASP A 74 -11.19 4.01 -14.88
N VAL A 75 -12.48 3.65 -15.04
CA VAL A 75 -13.22 3.87 -16.29
C VAL A 75 -13.03 5.33 -16.76
N PRO A 76 -12.77 5.58 -18.07
CA PRO A 76 -12.66 6.92 -18.60
C PRO A 76 -13.95 7.71 -18.39
N VAL A 77 -13.83 8.89 -17.80
CA VAL A 77 -14.95 9.80 -17.57
C VAL A 77 -14.70 11.09 -18.35
N ILE A 78 -15.59 11.38 -19.29
CA ILE A 78 -15.65 12.65 -20.01
C ILE A 78 -16.74 13.48 -19.39
N VAL A 79 -16.35 14.60 -18.85
CA VAL A 79 -17.31 15.55 -18.25
C VAL A 79 -17.92 16.40 -19.35
N TYR A 80 -19.20 16.61 -19.22
CA TYR A 80 -20.01 17.29 -20.19
C TYR A 80 -20.73 18.45 -19.49
N THR A 81 -20.46 19.70 -19.90
CA THR A 81 -20.93 20.88 -19.18
C THR A 81 -21.42 21.97 -20.13
N GLY A 82 -22.41 22.74 -19.69
CA GLY A 82 -22.86 23.95 -20.41
C GLY A 82 -21.85 25.07 -20.29
N THR A 83 -21.91 26.00 -21.23
CA THR A 83 -20.99 27.12 -21.47
C THR A 83 -20.13 27.63 -20.33
N GLY A 84 -18.78 27.56 -20.51
CA GLY A 84 -17.86 28.60 -20.02
C GLY A 84 -17.32 28.47 -18.63
N ASP A 85 -17.59 27.40 -17.86
CA ASP A 85 -17.09 27.27 -16.49
C ASP A 85 -15.74 26.53 -16.45
N PHE A 86 -14.68 27.28 -16.77
CA PHE A 86 -13.32 26.76 -16.81
C PHE A 86 -12.84 26.23 -15.43
N ASP A 87 -13.33 26.83 -14.34
CA ASP A 87 -12.97 26.42 -12.99
C ASP A 87 -13.59 25.05 -12.64
N ARG A 88 -14.80 24.77 -13.09
CA ARG A 88 -15.46 23.48 -12.91
C ARG A 88 -14.80 22.38 -13.74
N CYS A 89 -14.43 22.67 -14.98
CA CYS A 89 -13.65 21.74 -15.81
C CYS A 89 -12.32 21.40 -15.16
N ALA A 90 -11.58 22.41 -14.65
CA ALA A 90 -10.33 22.18 -13.94
C ALA A 90 -10.52 21.38 -12.65
N GLN A 91 -11.62 21.57 -11.95
CA GLN A 91 -11.99 20.78 -10.79
C GLN A 91 -12.29 19.31 -11.16
N ALA A 92 -13.04 19.06 -12.23
CA ALA A 92 -13.35 17.71 -12.69
C ALA A 92 -12.07 16.95 -13.12
N ILE A 93 -11.17 17.60 -13.84
CA ILE A 93 -9.86 17.02 -14.19
C ILE A 93 -9.05 16.67 -12.93
N ARG A 94 -9.02 17.56 -11.92
CA ARG A 94 -8.35 17.28 -10.62
C ARG A 94 -8.96 16.08 -9.88
N LEU A 95 -10.26 15.84 -10.03
CA LEU A 95 -10.97 14.69 -9.47
C LEU A 95 -10.82 13.41 -10.31
N GLY A 96 -10.09 13.48 -11.43
CA GLY A 96 -9.75 12.33 -12.26
C GLY A 96 -10.67 12.12 -13.47
N ALA A 97 -11.30 13.18 -13.98
CA ALA A 97 -11.91 13.14 -15.31
C ALA A 97 -10.82 13.06 -16.40
N ASP A 98 -11.08 12.30 -17.46
CA ASP A 98 -10.13 12.09 -18.56
C ASP A 98 -10.26 13.15 -19.67
N GLY A 99 -11.33 13.93 -19.64
CA GLY A 99 -11.60 15.02 -20.58
C GLY A 99 -12.86 15.79 -20.22
N PHE A 100 -13.08 16.88 -20.93
CA PHE A 100 -14.33 17.65 -20.87
C PHE A 100 -14.77 18.06 -22.25
N ILE A 101 -16.08 18.23 -22.43
CA ILE A 101 -16.73 18.65 -23.69
C ILE A 101 -17.79 19.70 -23.34
N ASP A 102 -17.88 20.75 -24.15
CA ASP A 102 -18.96 21.74 -24.05
C ASP A 102 -20.25 21.17 -24.67
N LYS A 103 -21.40 21.38 -24.03
CA LYS A 103 -22.72 20.97 -24.53
C LYS A 103 -23.07 21.59 -25.89
N ALA A 104 -22.40 22.66 -26.28
CA ALA A 104 -22.56 23.28 -27.61
C ALA A 104 -21.70 22.64 -28.73
N GLU A 105 -20.81 21.72 -28.39
CA GLU A 105 -19.92 21.08 -29.36
C GLU A 105 -20.68 20.11 -30.30
N PRO A 106 -20.27 20.04 -31.57
CA PRO A 106 -20.84 19.08 -32.52
C PRO A 106 -20.65 17.62 -32.05
N MET A 107 -21.65 16.78 -32.27
CA MET A 107 -21.62 15.37 -31.85
C MET A 107 -20.49 14.55 -32.46
N GLU A 108 -20.01 14.93 -33.64
CA GLU A 108 -18.85 14.31 -34.28
C GLU A 108 -17.57 14.54 -33.47
N ARG A 109 -17.49 15.66 -32.75
CA ARG A 109 -16.36 15.93 -31.83
C ARG A 109 -16.50 15.13 -30.54
N VAL A 110 -17.70 15.04 -29.99
CA VAL A 110 -18.02 14.21 -28.84
C VAL A 110 -17.64 12.75 -29.06
N ALA A 111 -18.09 12.18 -30.20
CA ALA A 111 -17.78 10.81 -30.59
C ALA A 111 -16.26 10.56 -30.69
N ARG A 112 -15.53 11.48 -31.36
CA ARG A 112 -14.06 11.38 -31.47
C ARG A 112 -13.35 11.46 -30.11
N GLU A 113 -13.82 12.29 -29.18
CA GLU A 113 -13.21 12.39 -27.84
C GLU A 113 -13.48 11.13 -27.01
N VAL A 114 -14.68 10.56 -27.14
CA VAL A 114 -15.04 9.27 -26.52
C VAL A 114 -14.14 8.14 -27.04
N ASP A 115 -13.99 8.01 -28.36
CA ASP A 115 -13.11 7.03 -28.97
C ASP A 115 -11.66 7.22 -28.51
N GLY A 116 -11.19 8.47 -28.49
CA GLY A 116 -9.86 8.81 -28.01
C GLY A 116 -9.63 8.47 -26.53
N ALA A 117 -10.64 8.68 -25.67
CA ALA A 117 -10.55 8.36 -24.27
C ALA A 117 -10.51 6.83 -24.03
N ILE A 118 -11.36 6.08 -24.73
CA ILE A 118 -11.39 4.61 -24.71
C ILE A 118 -10.03 4.04 -25.17
N GLU A 119 -9.52 4.52 -26.30
CA GLU A 119 -8.26 4.02 -26.85
C GLU A 119 -7.06 4.40 -25.95
N ARG A 120 -7.01 5.63 -25.42
CA ARG A 120 -5.98 6.01 -24.41
C ARG A 120 -6.04 5.15 -23.17
N HIS A 121 -7.22 4.79 -22.70
CA HIS A 121 -7.42 3.91 -21.55
C HIS A 121 -6.96 2.48 -21.88
N ARG A 122 -7.39 1.93 -23.00
CA ARG A 122 -6.99 0.61 -23.50
C ARG A 122 -5.48 0.51 -23.67
N LEU A 123 -4.85 1.48 -24.32
CA LEU A 123 -3.39 1.52 -24.49
C LEU A 123 -2.65 1.60 -23.16
N ARG A 124 -3.15 2.38 -22.20
CA ARG A 124 -2.57 2.41 -20.83
C ARG A 124 -2.63 1.03 -20.18
N HIS A 125 -3.77 0.36 -20.25
CA HIS A 125 -3.92 -1.01 -19.71
C HIS A 125 -3.06 -2.03 -20.44
N GLU A 126 -2.94 -1.92 -21.76
CA GLU A 126 -2.11 -2.80 -22.59
C GLU A 126 -0.61 -2.58 -22.32
N VAL A 127 -0.17 -1.33 -22.22
CA VAL A 127 1.20 -0.98 -21.78
C VAL A 127 1.47 -1.49 -20.37
N PHE A 128 0.54 -1.34 -19.44
CA PHE A 128 0.66 -1.86 -18.09
C PHE A 128 0.69 -3.40 -18.05
N ALA A 129 -0.11 -4.06 -18.89
CA ALA A 129 -0.12 -5.51 -19.05
C ALA A 129 1.16 -6.01 -19.76
N LEU A 130 1.65 -5.27 -20.75
CA LEU A 130 2.91 -5.56 -21.43
C LEU A 130 4.12 -5.31 -20.51
N GLN A 131 4.11 -4.25 -19.72
CA GLN A 131 5.11 -4.00 -18.69
C GLN A 131 5.11 -5.10 -17.63
N ARG A 132 3.94 -5.61 -17.25
CA ARG A 132 3.83 -6.82 -16.42
C ARG A 132 4.35 -8.08 -17.13
N ARG A 133 4.12 -8.22 -18.44
CA ARG A 133 4.59 -9.37 -19.24
C ARG A 133 6.06 -9.26 -19.62
N LEU A 134 6.56 -8.08 -19.94
CA LEU A 134 7.97 -7.82 -20.25
C LEU A 134 8.85 -7.78 -19.00
N GLY A 135 8.21 -7.80 -17.81
CA GLY A 135 8.90 -8.00 -16.55
C GLY A 135 9.92 -6.92 -16.26
N GLU A 136 9.52 -5.65 -16.35
CA GLU A 136 10.26 -4.64 -15.60
C GLU A 136 10.26 -5.04 -14.14
N SER A 137 11.46 -5.22 -13.60
CA SER A 137 11.64 -5.56 -12.19
C SER A 137 10.89 -4.53 -11.34
N THR A 138 9.97 -5.00 -10.51
CA THR A 138 9.27 -4.14 -9.53
C THR A 138 10.21 -3.66 -8.42
N LEU A 139 11.47 -4.16 -8.42
CA LEU A 139 12.52 -3.77 -7.50
C LEU A 139 13.19 -2.48 -7.98
N LEU A 140 12.68 -1.36 -7.49
CA LEU A 140 13.24 -0.03 -7.75
C LEU A 140 14.54 0.16 -6.98
N GLY A 141 15.46 0.93 -7.57
CA GLY A 141 16.76 1.31 -7.00
C GLY A 141 17.89 1.09 -7.97
N THR A 142 18.88 2.00 -7.97
CA THR A 142 20.06 1.99 -8.84
C THR A 142 21.35 1.83 -8.05
N SER A 143 21.27 1.78 -6.71
CA SER A 143 22.44 1.59 -5.84
C SER A 143 23.17 0.29 -6.11
N ALA A 144 24.45 0.25 -5.78
CA ALA A 144 25.29 -0.93 -5.88
C ALA A 144 24.73 -2.13 -5.10
N ALA A 145 24.13 -1.87 -3.93
CA ALA A 145 23.47 -2.87 -3.11
C ALA A 145 22.28 -3.53 -3.84
N MET A 146 21.44 -2.73 -4.53
CA MET A 146 20.32 -3.24 -5.33
C MET A 146 20.77 -3.93 -6.62
N ALA A 147 21.88 -3.49 -7.23
CA ALA A 147 22.48 -4.17 -8.37
C ALA A 147 22.96 -5.58 -7.98
N GLY A 148 23.70 -5.70 -6.88
CA GLY A 148 24.14 -6.99 -6.35
C GLY A 148 22.98 -7.92 -5.96
N LEU A 149 21.91 -7.37 -5.38
CA LEU A 149 20.68 -8.11 -5.09
C LEU A 149 20.06 -8.69 -6.38
N ARG A 150 19.92 -7.88 -7.44
CA ARG A 150 19.38 -8.35 -8.74
C ARG A 150 20.22 -9.44 -9.38
N GLU A 151 21.56 -9.33 -9.33
CA GLU A 151 22.45 -10.38 -9.83
C GLU A 151 22.28 -11.70 -9.06
N LEU A 152 22.16 -11.61 -7.73
CA LEU A 152 21.90 -12.79 -6.89
C LEU A 152 20.54 -13.42 -7.22
N LEU A 153 19.50 -12.61 -7.39
CA LEU A 153 18.16 -13.07 -7.79
C LEU A 153 18.21 -13.79 -9.13
N ALA A 154 18.89 -13.26 -10.14
CA ALA A 154 19.01 -13.88 -11.45
C ALA A 154 19.70 -15.25 -11.38
N LYS A 155 20.65 -15.44 -10.48
CA LYS A 155 21.36 -16.73 -10.27
C LYS A 155 20.51 -17.74 -9.51
N VAL A 156 19.74 -17.29 -8.50
CA VAL A 156 18.96 -18.17 -7.61
C VAL A 156 17.58 -18.49 -8.20
N ALA A 157 17.00 -17.60 -8.99
CA ALA A 157 15.63 -17.76 -9.50
C ALA A 157 15.39 -19.04 -10.31
N PRO A 158 16.28 -19.52 -11.20
CA PRO A 158 16.07 -20.76 -11.96
C PRO A 158 16.14 -22.03 -11.11
N VAL A 159 16.72 -21.96 -9.90
CA VAL A 159 16.95 -23.13 -9.05
C VAL A 159 15.67 -23.47 -8.28
N PRO A 160 15.20 -24.74 -8.29
CA PRO A 160 13.95 -25.11 -7.64
C PRO A 160 14.02 -25.23 -6.10
N SER A 161 15.19 -24.93 -5.51
CA SER A 161 15.41 -25.01 -4.06
C SER A 161 14.67 -23.94 -3.29
N THR A 162 14.50 -24.16 -1.99
CA THR A 162 13.96 -23.17 -1.05
C THR A 162 14.85 -21.93 -0.94
N VAL A 163 14.22 -20.79 -0.76
CA VAL A 163 14.90 -19.50 -0.58
C VAL A 163 14.41 -18.85 0.71
N LEU A 164 15.36 -18.42 1.52
CA LEU A 164 15.09 -17.61 2.71
C LEU A 164 15.47 -16.15 2.44
N ILE A 165 14.50 -15.25 2.53
CA ILE A 165 14.67 -13.81 2.40
C ILE A 165 14.73 -13.20 3.78
N GLN A 166 15.86 -12.59 4.14
CA GLN A 166 16.04 -11.88 5.40
C GLN A 166 16.14 -10.38 5.16
N GLY A 167 15.44 -9.59 5.97
CA GLY A 167 15.50 -8.14 5.90
C GLY A 167 14.50 -7.49 6.84
N GLU A 168 14.79 -6.27 7.24
CA GLU A 168 13.94 -5.49 8.13
C GLU A 168 12.52 -5.30 7.59
N SER A 169 11.59 -4.93 8.48
CA SER A 169 10.22 -4.60 8.07
C SER A 169 10.23 -3.46 7.04
N GLY A 170 9.38 -3.59 6.00
CA GLY A 170 9.22 -2.56 4.98
C GLY A 170 10.35 -2.42 3.96
N THR A 171 11.35 -3.34 3.93
CA THR A 171 12.44 -3.31 2.94
C THR A 171 12.03 -3.77 1.54
N GLY A 172 10.89 -4.49 1.40
CA GLY A 172 10.39 -5.00 0.13
C GLY A 172 10.60 -6.50 -0.07
N LYS A 173 10.66 -7.32 1.00
CA LYS A 173 10.84 -8.79 0.93
C LYS A 173 9.84 -9.47 -0.02
N GLU A 174 8.56 -9.06 0.00
CA GLU A 174 7.54 -9.60 -0.91
C GLU A 174 7.86 -9.28 -2.39
N LEU A 175 8.36 -8.07 -2.71
CA LEU A 175 8.77 -7.72 -4.07
C LEU A 175 9.93 -8.59 -4.55
N VAL A 176 10.87 -8.92 -3.65
CA VAL A 176 11.98 -9.86 -3.93
C VAL A 176 11.42 -11.27 -4.21
N ALA A 177 10.45 -11.74 -3.45
CA ALA A 177 9.81 -13.04 -3.69
C ALA A 177 9.06 -13.08 -5.03
N ARG A 178 8.36 -12.02 -5.38
CA ARG A 178 7.69 -11.89 -6.69
C ARG A 178 8.67 -11.88 -7.85
N GLU A 179 9.82 -11.23 -7.67
CA GLU A 179 10.89 -11.22 -8.66
C GLU A 179 11.53 -12.60 -8.83
N LEU A 180 11.76 -13.34 -7.75
CA LEU A 180 12.19 -14.75 -7.79
C LEU A 180 11.20 -15.64 -8.54
N HIS A 181 9.90 -15.44 -8.34
CA HIS A 181 8.88 -16.18 -9.09
C HIS A 181 8.89 -15.82 -10.57
N ARG A 182 8.97 -14.52 -10.90
CA ARG A 182 9.01 -14.02 -12.28
C ARG A 182 10.20 -14.52 -13.08
N LEU A 183 11.36 -14.57 -12.44
CA LEU A 183 12.62 -15.07 -13.04
C LEU A 183 12.77 -16.60 -12.91
N GLY A 184 11.87 -17.26 -12.20
CA GLY A 184 11.93 -18.69 -11.90
C GLY A 184 11.52 -19.59 -13.04
N ALA A 185 11.51 -20.91 -12.78
CA ALA A 185 11.18 -21.94 -13.78
C ALA A 185 9.71 -21.93 -14.21
N HIS A 186 8.79 -21.46 -13.33
CA HIS A 186 7.36 -21.46 -13.56
C HIS A 186 6.72 -20.06 -13.37
N PRO A 187 7.10 -19.05 -14.18
CA PRO A 187 6.62 -17.68 -14.03
C PRO A 187 5.13 -17.51 -14.37
N ALA A 188 4.54 -18.45 -15.11
CA ALA A 188 3.11 -18.50 -15.41
C ALA A 188 2.29 -19.27 -14.36
N GLY A 189 2.96 -19.96 -13.43
CA GLY A 189 2.31 -20.71 -12.34
C GLY A 189 1.72 -19.76 -11.28
N PRO A 190 0.95 -20.32 -10.33
CA PRO A 190 0.38 -19.52 -9.26
C PRO A 190 1.46 -18.97 -8.32
N PHE A 191 1.31 -17.71 -7.90
CA PHE A 191 2.05 -17.11 -6.79
C PHE A 191 1.10 -16.91 -5.62
N VAL A 192 1.22 -17.76 -4.59
CA VAL A 192 0.39 -17.69 -3.39
C VAL A 192 1.22 -17.09 -2.26
N ALA A 193 0.75 -16.00 -1.66
CA ALA A 193 1.42 -15.32 -0.55
C ALA A 193 0.60 -15.49 0.74
N ILE A 194 1.26 -15.91 1.80
CA ILE A 194 0.69 -16.05 3.15
C ILE A 194 1.57 -15.26 4.11
N ASN A 195 0.95 -14.35 4.86
CA ASN A 195 1.61 -13.68 5.97
C ASN A 195 1.30 -14.45 7.27
N CYS A 196 2.32 -15.11 7.82
CA CYS A 196 2.18 -15.96 9.01
C CYS A 196 1.82 -15.17 10.28
N ALA A 197 2.25 -13.91 10.35
CA ALA A 197 1.93 -13.03 11.48
C ALA A 197 0.47 -12.52 11.47
N ALA A 198 -0.19 -12.53 10.32
CA ALA A 198 -1.56 -12.05 10.19
C ALA A 198 -2.62 -13.11 10.50
N LEU A 199 -2.22 -14.38 10.63
CA LEU A 199 -3.14 -15.49 10.87
C LEU A 199 -3.29 -15.78 12.37
N PRO A 200 -4.52 -15.96 12.88
CA PRO A 200 -4.73 -16.52 14.21
C PRO A 200 -4.08 -17.90 14.31
N GLU A 201 -3.42 -18.20 15.44
CA GLU A 201 -2.67 -19.44 15.64
C GLU A 201 -3.48 -20.71 15.30
N GLN A 202 -4.78 -20.71 15.67
CA GLN A 202 -5.70 -21.84 15.43
C GLN A 202 -6.02 -22.07 13.94
N LEU A 203 -5.83 -21.05 13.08
CA LEU A 203 -6.14 -21.11 11.66
C LEU A 203 -4.91 -21.33 10.77
N VAL A 204 -3.70 -21.12 11.30
CA VAL A 204 -2.45 -21.24 10.54
C VAL A 204 -2.36 -22.60 9.83
N GLU A 205 -2.58 -23.70 10.55
CA GLU A 205 -2.51 -25.04 9.95
C GLU A 205 -3.55 -25.25 8.86
N SER A 206 -4.77 -24.80 9.10
CA SER A 206 -5.87 -24.92 8.12
C SER A 206 -5.63 -24.07 6.88
N GLU A 207 -5.08 -22.86 7.00
CA GLU A 207 -4.76 -22.01 5.85
C GLU A 207 -3.57 -22.55 5.04
N LEU A 208 -2.53 -23.04 5.70
CA LEU A 208 -1.35 -23.59 5.02
C LEU A 208 -1.60 -24.96 4.39
N PHE A 209 -2.17 -25.90 5.16
CA PHE A 209 -2.23 -27.30 4.78
C PHE A 209 -3.63 -27.76 4.34
N GLY A 210 -4.68 -26.94 4.58
CA GLY A 210 -6.07 -27.29 4.32
C GLY A 210 -6.67 -28.15 5.43
N HIS A 211 -7.96 -28.43 5.32
CA HIS A 211 -8.68 -29.27 6.26
C HIS A 211 -9.76 -30.13 5.60
N GLU A 212 -10.06 -31.27 6.20
CA GLU A 212 -11.20 -32.10 5.87
C GLU A 212 -12.44 -31.63 6.63
N ARG A 213 -13.61 -31.99 6.12
CA ARG A 213 -14.89 -31.73 6.80
C ARG A 213 -14.87 -32.41 8.19
N GLY A 214 -15.21 -31.60 9.23
CA GLY A 214 -15.27 -32.10 10.61
C GLY A 214 -13.91 -32.12 11.33
N ALA A 215 -12.84 -31.60 10.76
CA ALA A 215 -11.50 -31.59 11.36
C ALA A 215 -11.41 -30.75 12.66
N PHE A 216 -12.27 -29.74 12.79
CA PHE A 216 -12.41 -28.92 13.99
C PHE A 216 -13.80 -28.30 14.06
N THR A 217 -14.17 -27.69 15.19
CA THR A 217 -15.45 -26.99 15.38
C THR A 217 -15.54 -25.82 14.40
N GLY A 218 -16.42 -25.94 13.38
CA GLY A 218 -16.56 -24.95 12.28
C GLY A 218 -16.08 -25.44 10.92
N ALA A 219 -15.43 -26.58 10.80
CA ALA A 219 -15.04 -27.20 9.54
C ALA A 219 -16.27 -27.84 8.82
N VAL A 220 -17.16 -27.02 8.28
CA VAL A 220 -18.41 -27.46 7.63
C VAL A 220 -18.16 -28.16 6.29
N ALA A 221 -17.11 -27.76 5.57
CA ALA A 221 -16.72 -28.31 4.26
C ALA A 221 -15.21 -28.56 4.21
N GLN A 222 -14.79 -29.40 3.27
CA GLN A 222 -13.37 -29.56 2.95
C GLN A 222 -12.82 -28.26 2.29
N ARG A 223 -11.59 -27.86 2.66
CA ARG A 223 -10.91 -26.71 2.06
C ARG A 223 -9.46 -27.02 1.72
N LYS A 224 -9.04 -26.66 0.51
CA LYS A 224 -7.64 -26.76 0.08
C LYS A 224 -6.81 -25.68 0.79
N GLY A 225 -5.58 -26.06 1.20
CA GLY A 225 -4.61 -25.13 1.78
C GLY A 225 -3.75 -24.42 0.74
N ALA A 226 -2.91 -23.49 1.24
CA ALA A 226 -2.01 -22.69 0.42
C ALA A 226 -1.02 -23.55 -0.39
N PHE A 227 -0.53 -24.66 0.16
CA PHE A 227 0.34 -25.59 -0.57
C PHE A 227 -0.32 -26.19 -1.79
N GLU A 228 -1.57 -26.65 -1.67
CA GLU A 228 -2.32 -27.16 -2.81
C GLU A 228 -2.65 -26.06 -3.83
N ALA A 229 -2.98 -24.87 -3.36
CA ALA A 229 -3.28 -23.70 -4.22
C ALA A 229 -2.04 -23.20 -4.99
N ALA A 230 -0.84 -23.36 -4.43
CA ALA A 230 0.43 -22.96 -5.03
C ALA A 230 1.05 -24.05 -5.93
N SER A 231 0.41 -25.22 -6.09
CA SER A 231 0.97 -26.34 -6.87
C SER A 231 1.21 -25.93 -8.33
N GLY A 232 2.39 -26.25 -8.85
CA GLY A 232 2.88 -25.79 -10.16
C GLY A 232 3.44 -24.37 -10.15
N GLY A 233 3.65 -23.76 -8.98
CA GLY A 233 4.12 -22.37 -8.84
C GLY A 233 4.96 -22.13 -7.60
N THR A 234 4.73 -20.99 -6.95
CA THR A 234 5.51 -20.52 -5.79
C THR A 234 4.60 -20.22 -4.61
N LEU A 235 4.93 -20.75 -3.44
CA LEU A 235 4.36 -20.38 -2.15
C LEU A 235 5.33 -19.43 -1.43
N PHE A 236 4.89 -18.23 -1.17
CA PHE A 236 5.61 -17.22 -0.39
C PHE A 236 5.05 -17.18 1.04
N LEU A 237 5.92 -17.45 2.02
CA LEU A 237 5.63 -17.42 3.46
C LEU A 237 6.30 -16.20 4.08
N ASP A 238 5.53 -15.13 4.28
CA ASP A 238 6.06 -13.92 4.94
C ASP A 238 6.03 -14.07 6.46
N GLU A 239 7.02 -13.49 7.14
CA GLU A 239 7.26 -13.55 8.58
C GLU A 239 7.19 -15.01 9.12
N ILE A 240 8.00 -15.89 8.50
CA ILE A 240 8.05 -17.32 8.82
C ILE A 240 8.42 -17.60 10.29
N GLY A 241 9.13 -16.69 10.96
CA GLY A 241 9.46 -16.77 12.36
C GLY A 241 8.27 -16.70 13.31
N GLU A 242 7.09 -16.30 12.83
CA GLU A 242 5.85 -16.25 13.61
C GLU A 242 5.06 -17.56 13.58
N LEU A 243 5.54 -18.60 12.87
CA LEU A 243 4.84 -19.88 12.84
C LEU A 243 4.85 -20.59 14.19
N PRO A 244 3.68 -21.05 14.68
CA PRO A 244 3.63 -21.88 15.89
C PRO A 244 4.31 -23.23 15.69
N ALA A 245 4.87 -23.79 16.75
CA ALA A 245 5.67 -25.02 16.72
C ALA A 245 5.00 -26.22 16.00
N PRO A 246 3.67 -26.48 16.14
CA PRO A 246 3.01 -27.55 15.39
C PRO A 246 3.06 -27.32 13.86
N ALA A 247 2.85 -26.08 13.41
CA ALA A 247 2.91 -25.72 11.99
C ALA A 247 4.34 -25.83 11.44
N GLN A 248 5.37 -25.48 12.22
CA GLN A 248 6.77 -25.68 11.84
C GLN A 248 7.10 -27.15 11.57
N ALA A 249 6.63 -28.08 12.44
CA ALA A 249 6.84 -29.52 12.24
C ALA A 249 6.15 -30.06 10.98
N LYS A 250 4.94 -29.59 10.69
CA LYS A 250 4.23 -29.99 9.45
C LYS A 250 4.90 -29.40 8.21
N LEU A 251 5.33 -28.14 8.28
CA LEU A 251 6.06 -27.47 7.19
C LEU A 251 7.33 -28.26 6.82
N LEU A 252 8.10 -28.69 7.81
CA LEU A 252 9.30 -29.50 7.59
C LEU A 252 8.97 -30.77 6.80
N ARG A 253 7.91 -31.50 7.19
CA ARG A 253 7.47 -32.70 6.48
C ARG A 253 7.11 -32.41 5.02
N VAL A 254 6.39 -31.32 4.75
CA VAL A 254 6.03 -30.95 3.36
C VAL A 254 7.28 -30.62 2.54
N LEU A 255 8.28 -29.93 3.11
CA LEU A 255 9.53 -29.61 2.44
C LEU A 255 10.38 -30.84 2.13
N GLU A 256 10.29 -31.90 2.94
CA GLU A 256 11.02 -33.14 2.76
C GLU A 256 10.33 -34.12 1.80
N GLN A 257 9.01 -34.30 1.99
CA GLN A 257 8.25 -35.36 1.30
C GLN A 257 7.57 -34.86 0.04
N ARG A 258 7.43 -33.55 -0.15
CA ARG A 258 6.62 -32.91 -1.21
C ARG A 258 5.17 -33.39 -1.22
N GLU A 259 4.65 -33.65 -0.03
CA GLU A 259 3.27 -34.07 0.20
C GLU A 259 2.68 -33.25 1.33
N VAL A 260 1.42 -32.85 1.18
CA VAL A 260 0.68 -32.12 2.21
C VAL A 260 -0.39 -33.05 2.82
N GLN A 261 -0.47 -33.06 4.14
CA GLN A 261 -1.55 -33.75 4.86
C GLN A 261 -2.49 -32.72 5.45
N ARG A 262 -3.73 -32.67 4.96
CA ARG A 262 -4.77 -31.77 5.49
C ARG A 262 -5.07 -32.10 6.95
N VAL A 263 -5.50 -31.08 7.69
CA VAL A 263 -5.96 -31.29 9.07
C VAL A 263 -7.15 -32.23 9.09
N GLY A 264 -7.07 -33.30 9.88
CA GLY A 264 -8.09 -34.35 9.92
C GLY A 264 -8.01 -35.40 8.80
N ALA A 265 -7.10 -35.30 7.83
CA ALA A 265 -6.92 -36.29 6.78
C ALA A 265 -5.96 -37.40 7.20
N THR A 266 -6.20 -38.58 6.64
CA THR A 266 -5.27 -39.75 6.78
C THR A 266 -4.37 -39.94 5.56
N LYS A 267 -4.77 -39.43 4.39
CA LYS A 267 -4.02 -39.57 3.14
C LYS A 267 -3.30 -38.27 2.79
N PRO A 268 -2.00 -38.30 2.48
CA PRO A 268 -1.28 -37.12 1.96
C PRO A 268 -1.67 -36.86 0.50
N VAL A 269 -1.48 -35.62 0.08
CA VAL A 269 -1.68 -35.12 -1.28
C VAL A 269 -0.33 -34.62 -1.81
N PRO A 270 0.17 -35.14 -2.95
CA PRO A 270 1.43 -34.64 -3.51
C PRO A 270 1.29 -33.20 -4.00
N VAL A 271 2.32 -32.41 -3.79
CA VAL A 271 2.38 -31.00 -4.20
C VAL A 271 3.74 -30.69 -4.82
N ASP A 272 3.72 -30.01 -5.96
CA ASP A 272 4.93 -29.50 -6.58
C ASP A 272 4.96 -27.97 -6.45
N VAL A 273 5.62 -27.50 -5.38
CA VAL A 273 5.61 -26.09 -4.99
C VAL A 273 7.03 -25.64 -4.67
N ARG A 274 7.44 -24.52 -5.27
CA ARG A 274 8.64 -23.81 -4.82
C ARG A 274 8.32 -22.96 -3.60
N VAL A 275 9.03 -23.17 -2.49
CA VAL A 275 8.84 -22.40 -1.27
C VAL A 275 9.86 -21.26 -1.17
N VAL A 276 9.36 -20.05 -0.96
CA VAL A 276 10.14 -18.85 -0.64
C VAL A 276 9.65 -18.33 0.71
N ALA A 277 10.53 -18.33 1.70
CA ALA A 277 10.22 -17.84 3.05
C ALA A 277 10.87 -16.47 3.29
N ALA A 278 10.21 -15.61 4.07
CA ALA A 278 10.77 -14.32 4.46
C ALA A 278 10.64 -14.08 5.97
N THR A 279 11.57 -13.34 6.53
CA THR A 279 11.54 -12.95 7.95
C THR A 279 12.28 -11.65 8.18
N SER A 280 11.81 -10.89 9.17
CA SER A 280 12.53 -9.76 9.77
C SER A 280 13.38 -10.16 10.98
N ARG A 281 13.15 -11.35 11.56
CA ARG A 281 13.85 -11.86 12.75
C ARG A 281 15.15 -12.57 12.40
N ASN A 282 16.03 -12.67 13.39
CA ASN A 282 17.20 -13.53 13.32
C ASN A 282 16.81 -14.97 13.73
N LEU A 283 16.52 -15.83 12.76
CA LEU A 283 16.08 -17.20 13.04
C LEU A 283 17.17 -18.04 13.77
N ALA A 284 18.45 -17.69 13.64
CA ALA A 284 19.50 -18.40 14.39
C ALA A 284 19.44 -18.11 15.88
N GLU A 285 19.06 -16.90 16.28
CA GLU A 285 18.79 -16.56 17.68
C GLU A 285 17.49 -17.23 18.18
N GLU A 286 16.45 -17.26 17.35
CA GLU A 286 15.19 -17.94 17.66
C GLU A 286 15.35 -19.45 17.83
N THR A 287 16.28 -20.10 17.12
CA THR A 287 16.58 -21.54 17.36
C THR A 287 17.24 -21.75 18.72
N THR A 288 18.13 -20.85 19.11
CA THR A 288 18.81 -20.92 20.42
C THR A 288 17.83 -20.74 21.59
N SER A 289 16.82 -19.87 21.42
CA SER A 289 15.77 -19.62 22.41
C SER A 289 14.64 -20.66 22.39
N GLY A 290 14.60 -21.56 21.42
CA GLY A 290 13.57 -22.58 21.27
C GLY A 290 12.28 -22.08 20.56
N GLY A 291 12.28 -20.85 20.02
CA GLY A 291 11.15 -20.29 19.29
C GLY A 291 11.03 -20.84 17.86
N PHE A 292 12.14 -21.29 17.28
CA PHE A 292 12.17 -21.85 15.93
C PHE A 292 12.96 -23.16 15.89
N ARG A 293 12.52 -24.13 15.07
CA ARG A 293 13.19 -25.44 14.96
C ARG A 293 14.45 -25.32 14.10
N GLU A 294 15.53 -25.91 14.57
CA GLU A 294 16.83 -25.91 13.87
C GLU A 294 16.78 -26.71 12.55
N ASP A 295 16.11 -27.87 12.56
CA ASP A 295 15.94 -28.72 11.38
C ASP A 295 15.17 -28.01 10.26
N LEU A 296 14.12 -27.26 10.60
CA LEU A 296 13.37 -26.45 9.66
C LEU A 296 14.24 -25.30 9.11
N LEU A 297 15.02 -24.63 9.94
CA LEU A 297 15.92 -23.57 9.51
C LEU A 297 16.91 -24.09 8.46
N TYR A 298 17.54 -25.22 8.69
CA TYR A 298 18.45 -25.83 7.68
C TYR A 298 17.76 -26.13 6.37
N ARG A 299 16.51 -26.57 6.39
CA ARG A 299 15.74 -26.89 5.17
C ARG A 299 15.27 -25.64 4.42
N LEU A 300 15.00 -24.53 5.11
CA LEU A 300 14.62 -23.25 4.51
C LEU A 300 15.82 -22.46 4.01
N ASN A 301 16.93 -22.51 4.71
CA ASN A 301 18.12 -21.69 4.44
C ASN A 301 19.08 -22.31 3.42
N VAL A 302 18.56 -22.85 2.31
CA VAL A 302 19.38 -23.37 1.21
C VAL A 302 20.01 -22.20 0.44
N HIS A 303 19.22 -21.17 0.16
CA HIS A 303 19.70 -19.92 -0.43
C HIS A 303 19.22 -18.75 0.45
N LEU A 304 20.18 -18.03 1.06
CA LEU A 304 19.91 -16.84 1.84
C LEU A 304 20.02 -15.61 0.96
N ILE A 305 18.95 -14.82 0.92
CA ILE A 305 18.91 -13.50 0.26
C ILE A 305 18.69 -12.43 1.31
N ARG A 306 19.65 -11.54 1.48
CA ARG A 306 19.52 -10.39 2.36
C ARG A 306 19.06 -9.17 1.59
N VAL A 307 17.97 -8.56 2.04
CA VAL A 307 17.43 -7.33 1.46
C VAL A 307 18.02 -6.15 2.23
N PRO A 308 18.78 -5.27 1.59
CA PRO A 308 19.43 -4.17 2.29
C PRO A 308 18.39 -3.19 2.83
N PRO A 309 18.54 -2.72 4.08
CA PRO A 309 17.70 -1.65 4.61
C PRO A 309 17.96 -0.33 3.86
N LEU A 310 17.00 0.60 3.93
CA LEU A 310 17.04 1.83 3.12
C LEU A 310 18.24 2.72 3.45
N ARG A 311 18.70 2.71 4.71
CA ARG A 311 19.92 3.44 5.14
C ARG A 311 21.23 2.95 4.47
N GLU A 312 21.27 1.71 3.98
CA GLU A 312 22.41 1.14 3.24
C GLU A 312 22.32 1.39 1.73
N ARG A 313 21.22 2.00 1.25
CA ARG A 313 20.99 2.38 -0.14
C ARG A 313 20.38 3.78 -0.25
N ARG A 314 20.98 4.74 0.45
CA ARG A 314 20.51 6.13 0.51
C ARG A 314 20.41 6.80 -0.87
N GLU A 315 21.24 6.37 -1.80
CA GLU A 315 21.22 6.80 -3.20
C GLU A 315 19.88 6.53 -3.90
N ASP A 316 19.14 5.51 -3.44
CA ASP A 316 17.84 5.15 -4.00
C ASP A 316 16.68 6.01 -3.43
N VAL A 317 16.89 6.70 -2.30
CA VAL A 317 15.84 7.47 -1.61
C VAL A 317 15.20 8.53 -2.50
N PRO A 318 15.98 9.37 -3.25
CA PRO A 318 15.38 10.39 -4.11
C PRO A 318 14.48 9.79 -5.19
N HIS A 319 14.94 8.74 -5.86
CA HIS A 319 14.19 8.07 -6.92
C HIS A 319 12.93 7.38 -6.39
N LEU A 320 13.01 6.71 -5.24
CA LEU A 320 11.86 6.10 -4.58
C LEU A 320 10.84 7.16 -4.14
N ALA A 321 11.31 8.26 -3.57
CA ALA A 321 10.46 9.36 -3.12
C ALA A 321 9.70 10.00 -4.29
N GLU A 322 10.38 10.29 -5.40
CA GLU A 322 9.77 10.84 -6.61
C GLU A 322 8.70 9.89 -7.17
N ARG A 323 9.03 8.60 -7.27
CA ARG A 323 8.07 7.60 -7.73
C ARG A 323 6.83 7.49 -6.85
N PHE A 324 7.02 7.44 -5.51
CA PHE A 324 5.89 7.41 -4.57
C PHE A 324 5.07 8.69 -4.60
N LEU A 325 5.72 9.83 -4.81
CA LEU A 325 5.04 11.11 -4.98
C LEU A 325 4.15 11.11 -6.22
N GLU A 326 4.68 10.69 -7.37
CA GLU A 326 3.92 10.56 -8.62
C GLU A 326 2.73 9.61 -8.48
N ASP A 327 2.97 8.39 -7.93
CA ASP A 327 1.93 7.38 -7.74
C ASP A 327 0.84 7.87 -6.76
N THR A 328 1.23 8.62 -5.71
CA THR A 328 0.28 9.18 -4.75
C THR A 328 -0.52 10.32 -5.35
N CYS A 329 0.11 11.25 -6.08
CA CYS A 329 -0.58 12.34 -6.77
C CYS A 329 -1.62 11.79 -7.77
N ARG A 330 -1.23 10.76 -8.55
CA ARG A 330 -2.12 10.08 -9.48
C ARG A 330 -3.31 9.42 -8.78
N ARG A 331 -3.05 8.71 -7.67
CA ARG A 331 -4.10 8.03 -6.88
C ARG A 331 -5.08 9.00 -6.24
N PHE A 332 -4.61 10.16 -5.80
CA PHE A 332 -5.45 11.19 -5.16
C PHE A 332 -6.08 12.17 -6.17
N GLY A 333 -5.77 12.04 -7.46
CA GLY A 333 -6.29 12.93 -8.48
C GLY A 333 -5.80 14.38 -8.34
N VAL A 334 -4.63 14.58 -7.75
CA VAL A 334 -4.02 15.91 -7.61
C VAL A 334 -2.92 16.12 -8.65
N LEU A 335 -2.65 17.39 -8.98
CA LEU A 335 -1.58 17.74 -9.92
C LEU A 335 -0.23 17.18 -9.45
N PRO A 336 0.65 16.78 -10.37
CA PRO A 336 1.98 16.32 -10.03
C PRO A 336 2.74 17.37 -9.23
N ARG A 337 3.33 16.96 -8.12
CA ARG A 337 4.13 17.82 -7.23
C ARG A 337 5.60 17.51 -7.35
N LYS A 338 6.45 18.44 -6.93
CA LYS A 338 7.91 18.30 -6.93
C LYS A 338 8.45 18.45 -5.51
N LEU A 339 9.53 17.73 -5.21
CA LEU A 339 10.27 17.93 -3.97
C LEU A 339 11.24 19.10 -4.12
N SER A 340 11.30 19.98 -3.10
CA SER A 340 12.38 20.97 -3.01
C SER A 340 13.72 20.29 -2.73
N GLY A 341 14.84 20.96 -3.02
CA GLY A 341 16.18 20.48 -2.70
C GLY A 341 16.34 20.14 -1.23
N GLU A 342 15.92 21.03 -0.35
CA GLU A 342 15.97 20.85 1.11
C GLU A 342 15.15 19.65 1.58
N ALA A 343 13.93 19.44 1.05
CA ALA A 343 13.13 18.28 1.39
C ALA A 343 13.80 16.98 0.94
N ARG A 344 14.42 16.98 -0.25
CA ARG A 344 15.16 15.82 -0.77
C ARG A 344 16.37 15.47 0.09
N GLU A 345 17.17 16.46 0.49
CA GLU A 345 18.33 16.28 1.36
C GLU A 345 17.94 15.74 2.73
N ALA A 346 16.87 16.26 3.33
CA ALA A 346 16.34 15.75 4.59
C ALA A 346 15.90 14.29 4.51
N LEU A 347 15.22 13.90 3.42
CA LEU A 347 14.84 12.50 3.18
C LEU A 347 16.05 11.57 3.03
N VAL A 348 17.12 12.01 2.36
CA VAL A 348 18.35 11.22 2.16
C VAL A 348 19.13 11.06 3.46
N SER A 349 19.13 12.08 4.32
CA SER A 349 19.87 12.06 5.59
C SER A 349 19.19 11.24 6.68
N TYR A 350 17.89 11.00 6.58
CA TYR A 350 17.14 10.23 7.57
C TYR A 350 17.42 8.72 7.50
N ASP A 351 17.48 8.03 8.64
CA ASP A 351 17.93 6.63 8.73
C ASP A 351 16.87 5.58 8.38
N TRP A 352 15.60 5.93 8.34
CA TRP A 352 14.47 5.04 7.99
C TRP A 352 14.39 3.75 8.83
N ARG A 353 14.81 3.80 10.12
CA ARG A 353 14.96 2.60 10.98
C ARG A 353 13.67 1.88 11.29
N ARG A 354 12.52 2.57 11.33
CA ARG A 354 11.25 1.98 11.77
C ARG A 354 10.65 1.03 10.75
N ASN A 355 10.50 1.47 9.51
CA ASN A 355 9.82 0.71 8.46
C ASN A 355 10.38 0.96 7.04
N ASN A 356 11.61 1.38 6.89
CA ASN A 356 12.31 1.47 5.61
C ASN A 356 11.49 2.12 4.47
N VAL A 357 11.34 1.42 3.33
CA VAL A 357 10.61 1.90 2.14
C VAL A 357 9.11 2.11 2.43
N ARG A 358 8.52 1.32 3.32
CA ARG A 358 7.11 1.51 3.75
C ARG A 358 6.95 2.82 4.51
N GLU A 359 7.90 3.18 5.36
CA GLU A 359 7.91 4.47 6.06
C GLU A 359 8.07 5.63 5.09
N LEU A 360 9.02 5.54 4.15
CA LEU A 360 9.19 6.55 3.10
C LEU A 360 7.90 6.77 2.30
N ARG A 361 7.24 5.70 1.87
CA ARG A 361 5.97 5.78 1.14
C ARG A 361 4.88 6.48 1.95
N ASN A 362 4.75 6.15 3.24
CA ASN A 362 3.76 6.80 4.13
C ASN A 362 4.06 8.28 4.33
N VAL A 363 5.34 8.65 4.41
CA VAL A 363 5.77 10.05 4.49
C VAL A 363 5.38 10.80 3.20
N MET A 364 5.65 10.22 2.02
CA MET A 364 5.25 10.83 0.75
C MET A 364 3.74 11.03 0.67
N GLU A 365 2.94 10.03 1.08
CA GLU A 365 1.49 10.14 1.11
C GLU A 365 1.01 11.28 2.03
N ARG A 366 1.58 11.39 3.24
CA ARG A 366 1.28 12.48 4.19
C ARG A 366 1.62 13.83 3.59
N MET A 367 2.79 13.97 2.96
CA MET A 367 3.22 15.23 2.35
C MET A 367 2.32 15.69 1.20
N VAL A 368 1.77 14.77 0.41
CA VAL A 368 0.80 15.12 -0.63
C VAL A 368 -0.49 15.68 -0.02
N VAL A 369 -0.90 15.21 1.15
CA VAL A 369 -2.11 15.71 1.84
C VAL A 369 -1.87 17.08 2.49
N THR A 370 -0.68 17.28 3.08
CA THR A 370 -0.41 18.48 3.89
C THR A 370 0.12 19.68 3.09
N ALA A 371 0.67 19.48 1.90
CA ALA A 371 1.19 20.57 1.10
C ALA A 371 0.08 21.27 0.29
N ASP A 372 0.01 22.60 0.36
CA ASP A 372 -1.00 23.39 -0.34
C ASP A 372 -0.59 23.83 -1.76
N GLY A 373 0.62 23.50 -2.23
CA GLY A 373 1.17 23.96 -3.51
C GLY A 373 1.77 22.86 -4.39
N GLU A 374 2.33 23.26 -5.53
CA GLU A 374 3.00 22.36 -6.48
C GLU A 374 4.34 21.84 -5.96
N THR A 375 4.95 22.51 -4.98
CA THR A 375 6.27 22.16 -4.43
C THR A 375 6.16 21.75 -2.97
N ILE A 376 6.62 20.55 -2.67
CA ILE A 376 6.74 20.01 -1.32
C ILE A 376 8.07 20.47 -0.73
N ARG A 377 8.01 21.30 0.32
CA ARG A 377 9.17 21.87 1.01
C ARG A 377 9.49 21.08 2.29
N ALA A 378 10.64 21.39 2.89
CA ALA A 378 11.06 20.78 4.15
C ALA A 378 10.06 20.98 5.29
N GLU A 379 9.33 22.10 5.33
CA GLU A 379 8.28 22.39 6.32
C GLU A 379 7.11 21.39 6.32
N HIS A 380 6.86 20.71 5.18
CA HIS A 380 5.82 19.68 5.07
C HIS A 380 6.28 18.31 5.56
N LEU A 381 7.60 18.12 5.78
CA LEU A 381 8.15 16.89 6.34
C LEU A 381 7.77 16.73 7.82
N PRO A 382 7.59 15.50 8.29
CA PRO A 382 7.45 15.21 9.71
C PRO A 382 8.64 15.79 10.52
N PRO A 383 8.41 16.30 11.75
CA PRO A 383 9.46 16.89 12.59
C PRO A 383 10.67 15.98 12.80
N GLU A 384 10.44 14.67 12.87
CA GLU A 384 11.48 13.66 13.06
C GLU A 384 12.47 13.62 11.88
N ILE A 385 12.00 13.90 10.65
CA ILE A 385 12.83 13.91 9.43
C ILE A 385 13.50 15.27 9.25
N ARG A 386 12.89 16.34 9.73
CA ARG A 386 13.49 17.70 9.71
C ARG A 386 14.66 17.87 10.68
N GLY A 387 14.89 16.91 11.55
CA GLY A 387 15.88 17.02 12.62
C GLY A 387 15.43 17.88 13.80
N GLU A 388 14.19 18.37 13.80
CA GLU A 388 13.63 19.19 14.89
C GLU A 388 13.19 18.32 16.09
N GLY A 389 13.26 17.00 15.97
CA GLY A 389 12.95 16.02 17.01
C GLY A 389 14.17 15.35 17.65
N ALA A 390 15.40 15.78 17.30
CA ALA A 390 16.60 15.11 17.77
C ALA A 390 17.13 15.72 19.09
N THR A 391 16.27 15.86 20.07
CA THR A 391 16.70 15.91 21.47
C THR A 391 15.93 14.87 22.26
N VAL A 392 16.14 13.60 22.00
CA VAL A 392 16.18 12.45 22.94
C VAL A 392 16.39 11.17 22.12
N ALA A 393 17.63 10.80 21.86
CA ALA A 393 18.00 9.42 21.63
C ALA A 393 19.45 9.22 22.10
N GLY A 394 19.61 9.16 23.40
CA GLY A 394 20.68 8.35 23.97
C GLY A 394 20.24 6.91 23.83
N ASP A 395 21.09 6.10 23.26
CA ASP A 395 20.94 4.66 23.01
C ASP A 395 21.18 3.87 24.32
N GLU A 396 20.36 4.14 25.36
CA GLU A 396 20.22 3.30 26.53
C GLU A 396 18.74 3.01 26.76
N PRO A 397 18.34 1.80 27.15
CA PRO A 397 16.95 1.48 27.44
C PRO A 397 16.51 2.28 28.65
N GLN A 398 15.91 3.44 28.41
CA GLN A 398 15.36 4.28 29.47
C GLN A 398 14.19 3.55 30.12
N SER A 399 14.22 3.47 31.43
CA SER A 399 13.15 2.85 32.21
C SER A 399 11.84 3.62 32.00
N PHE A 400 10.69 2.96 32.09
CA PHE A 400 9.37 3.59 32.01
C PHE A 400 9.25 4.81 32.94
N GLN A 401 9.92 4.77 34.08
CA GLN A 401 9.96 5.88 35.06
C GLN A 401 10.73 7.09 34.53
N GLU A 402 11.80 6.91 33.78
CA GLU A 402 12.59 8.01 33.18
C GLU A 402 11.83 8.66 32.05
N LEU A 403 11.21 7.88 31.15
CA LEU A 403 10.35 8.40 30.08
C LEU A 403 9.15 9.19 30.65
N LYS A 404 8.52 8.67 31.72
CA LYS A 404 7.45 9.38 32.42
C LYS A 404 7.92 10.70 33.02
N SER A 405 9.08 10.72 33.67
CA SER A 405 9.65 11.92 34.27
C SER A 405 10.02 12.97 33.24
N GLN A 406 10.52 12.59 32.08
CA GLN A 406 10.81 13.50 30.97
C GLN A 406 9.52 14.09 30.37
N ALA A 407 8.48 13.27 30.14
CA ALA A 407 7.20 13.74 29.66
C ALA A 407 6.55 14.73 30.66
N GLU A 408 6.55 14.39 31.95
CA GLU A 408 6.07 15.29 33.01
C GLU A 408 6.86 16.60 33.03
N ARG A 409 8.18 16.56 32.88
CA ARG A 409 9.03 17.75 32.85
C ARG A 409 8.70 18.65 31.66
N THR A 410 8.53 18.10 30.48
CA THR A 410 8.18 18.84 29.27
C THR A 410 6.83 19.54 29.39
N ILE A 411 5.81 18.83 29.87
CA ILE A 411 4.46 19.37 30.08
C ILE A 411 4.47 20.53 31.08
N ILE A 412 5.17 20.37 32.21
CA ILE A 412 5.23 21.37 33.26
C ILE A 412 6.00 22.60 32.80
N LEU A 413 7.14 22.45 32.12
CA LEU A 413 7.90 23.57 31.57
C LEU A 413 7.09 24.37 30.55
N ALA A 414 6.42 23.71 29.64
CA ALA A 414 5.55 24.36 28.65
C ALA A 414 4.41 25.15 29.33
N ALA A 415 3.80 24.60 30.36
CA ALA A 415 2.75 25.27 31.12
C ALA A 415 3.29 26.46 31.92
N LEU A 416 4.45 26.32 32.59
CA LEU A 416 5.10 27.41 33.32
C LEU A 416 5.49 28.57 32.39
N THR A 417 6.04 28.26 31.22
CA THR A 417 6.39 29.28 30.20
C THR A 417 5.13 29.99 29.69
N ARG A 418 4.06 29.29 29.41
CA ARG A 418 2.78 29.87 28.96
C ARG A 418 2.16 30.79 29.99
N HIS A 419 2.32 30.52 31.28
CA HIS A 419 1.78 31.32 32.38
C HIS A 419 2.83 32.19 33.08
N GLU A 420 3.91 32.56 32.38
CA GLU A 420 4.97 33.47 32.84
C GLU A 420 5.55 33.08 34.23
N TRP A 421 5.66 31.75 34.47
CA TRP A 421 6.14 31.17 35.74
C TRP A 421 5.25 31.49 36.97
N HIS A 422 3.96 31.80 36.74
CA HIS A 422 3.02 32.06 37.81
C HIS A 422 2.47 30.70 38.36
N VAL A 423 3.06 30.19 39.44
CA VAL A 423 2.87 28.85 39.98
C VAL A 423 1.38 28.50 40.20
N THR A 424 0.61 29.43 40.82
CA THR A 424 -0.81 29.18 41.13
C THR A 424 -1.63 29.00 39.84
N ARG A 425 -1.49 29.90 38.86
CA ARG A 425 -2.19 29.81 37.57
C ARG A 425 -1.80 28.57 36.77
N THR A 426 -0.52 28.19 36.84
CA THR A 426 -0.03 27.00 36.18
C THR A 426 -0.59 25.73 36.83
N ALA A 427 -0.70 25.67 38.15
CA ALA A 427 -1.31 24.54 38.85
C ALA A 427 -2.78 24.36 38.49
N GLU A 428 -3.55 25.44 38.44
CA GLU A 428 -4.95 25.45 38.00
C GLU A 428 -5.08 24.98 36.54
N ALA A 429 -4.26 25.49 35.63
CA ALA A 429 -4.27 25.13 34.21
C ALA A 429 -3.91 23.65 33.97
N LEU A 430 -3.11 23.06 34.84
CA LEU A 430 -2.75 21.65 34.78
C LEU A 430 -3.73 20.74 35.56
N GLY A 431 -4.81 21.29 36.12
CA GLY A 431 -5.79 20.52 36.92
C GLY A 431 -5.25 19.95 38.22
N LEU A 432 -4.20 20.54 38.78
CA LEU A 432 -3.63 20.12 40.07
C LEU A 432 -4.43 20.68 41.23
N ALA A 433 -4.53 19.92 42.33
CA ALA A 433 -5.35 20.26 43.47
C ALA A 433 -4.96 21.59 44.13
N ASP A 434 -3.67 21.93 44.15
CA ASP A 434 -3.10 23.15 44.72
C ASP A 434 -1.73 23.50 44.13
N HIS A 435 -1.26 24.73 44.43
CA HIS A 435 0.08 25.18 44.02
C HIS A 435 1.22 24.40 44.71
N ALA A 436 0.98 23.83 45.91
CA ALA A 436 1.98 23.05 46.62
C ALA A 436 2.27 21.71 45.91
N SER A 437 1.25 21.13 45.29
CA SER A 437 1.39 19.95 44.43
C SER A 437 2.33 20.21 43.27
N LEU A 438 2.18 21.35 42.58
CA LEU A 438 3.07 21.74 41.49
C LEU A 438 4.50 21.98 41.98
N LEU A 439 4.69 22.68 43.11
CA LEU A 439 6.02 22.90 43.70
C LEU A 439 6.70 21.59 44.08
N LYS A 440 5.97 20.60 44.59
CA LYS A 440 6.49 19.27 44.92
C LYS A 440 6.98 18.54 43.68
N ILE A 441 6.22 18.61 42.57
CA ILE A 441 6.60 18.00 41.29
C ILE A 441 7.81 18.73 40.68
N MET A 442 7.84 20.07 40.73
CA MET A 442 8.99 20.86 40.26
C MET A 442 10.27 20.51 41.00
N ARG A 443 10.21 20.35 42.35
CA ARG A 443 11.37 19.91 43.15
C ARG A 443 11.84 18.51 42.77
N ARG A 444 10.92 17.58 42.57
CA ARG A 444 11.23 16.20 42.15
C ARG A 444 11.89 16.17 40.77
N LEU A 445 11.46 16.99 39.83
CA LEU A 445 11.96 17.05 38.47
C LEU A 445 13.12 18.03 38.25
N GLY A 446 13.59 18.72 39.31
CA GLY A 446 14.70 19.67 39.27
C GLY A 446 14.41 20.92 38.42
N ILE A 447 13.13 21.35 38.31
CA ILE A 447 12.71 22.53 37.56
C ILE A 447 12.88 23.78 38.45
N ARG A 448 13.72 24.72 38.00
CA ARG A 448 13.93 26.03 38.65
C ARG A 448 13.79 27.13 37.61
N ARG A 449 13.35 28.32 38.03
CA ARG A 449 13.41 29.54 37.22
C ARG A 449 14.88 29.99 37.24
N GLU A 450 15.50 30.12 36.07
CA GLU A 450 16.80 30.77 35.90
C GLU A 450 16.72 32.28 36.19
#